data_902434d2403aedbcf7a5842a5ada2b03
#
_entry.id   902434d2403aedbcf7a5842a5ada2b03
#
_cell.length_a   1.000
_cell.length_b   1.000
_cell.length_c   1.000
_cell.angle_alpha   90.00
_cell.angle_beta   90.00
_cell.angle_gamma   90.00
#
_symmetry.space_group_name_H-M   'P 1'
#
loop_
_entity.id
_entity.type
_entity.pdbx_description
1 polymer ?
#
loop_
_entity_poly.entity_id
_entity_poly.type
_entity_poly.pdbx_seq_one_letter_code
_entity_poly.pdbx_strand_id
1 'polypeptide(L)'
;MPKSRKRKPRRSGGSSRSTYSSKRSNRRTKTIAVVAIAALAVAGVLFAGLFVLRGGRSSGGEVTTASGLKYVDEVVGRGDSPRLGQNVTVNYVGTLESGTKFDSSYDRGKPYTFRIGTGSVIQGWEEGLMSMKVGGKRRLVVPPQLGYGSEGRPGIPPNSTLLFEVELLGVQ
;
A
#
# COMPACT_ATOMS: atom_id res chain seq x y z
N MET A 1 4.56 79.63 35.90
CA MET A 1 4.89 79.60 37.35
C MET A 1 3.67 79.16 38.16
N PRO A 2 3.72 78.42 39.24
CA PRO A 2 4.86 77.79 39.91
C PRO A 2 4.71 76.29 40.17
N LYS A 3 5.84 75.61 40.30
CA LYS A 3 6.44 74.87 41.46
C LYS A 3 5.67 73.69 42.03
N SER A 4 6.23 72.50 41.77
CA SER A 4 7.06 71.71 42.67
C SER A 4 6.32 71.03 43.83
N ARG A 5 6.39 69.71 43.87
CA ARG A 5 6.90 68.97 45.04
C ARG A 5 7.12 67.47 44.79
N LYS A 6 8.38 67.12 44.95
CA LYS A 6 8.89 65.74 45.15
C LYS A 6 8.28 65.12 46.42
N ARG A 7 7.98 63.86 46.39
CA ARG A 7 8.16 62.95 47.53
C ARG A 7 8.48 61.52 47.03
N LYS A 8 9.66 61.07 47.38
CA LYS A 8 10.12 59.70 47.58
C LYS A 8 10.05 59.44 49.10
N PRO A 9 10.31 58.22 49.59
CA PRO A 9 10.02 56.84 49.20
C PRO A 9 9.39 56.05 50.40
N ARG A 10 8.94 54.83 50.15
CA ARG A 10 8.91 53.86 51.26
C ARG A 10 9.17 52.44 50.75
N ARG A 11 10.28 51.89 51.21
CA ARG A 11 10.65 50.47 51.18
C ARG A 11 9.75 49.69 52.15
N SER A 12 9.35 48.54 51.78
CA SER A 12 9.22 47.32 52.58
C SER A 12 8.90 46.24 51.55
N GLY A 13 9.61 45.17 51.38
CA GLY A 13 10.05 44.22 52.37
C GLY A 13 9.46 42.91 51.96
N GLY A 14 10.31 42.02 51.42
CA GLY A 14 10.20 40.61 51.66
C GLY A 14 9.11 39.80 50.95
N SER A 15 9.47 39.00 50.00
CA SER A 15 9.31 37.55 50.13
C SER A 15 9.74 36.83 48.89
N SER A 16 10.88 36.24 48.97
CA SER A 16 11.35 35.20 48.07
C SER A 16 10.39 34.02 48.06
N ARG A 17 9.67 33.81 46.97
CA ARG A 17 9.11 32.49 46.73
C ARG A 17 9.73 31.95 45.45
N SER A 18 10.71 31.10 45.68
CA SER A 18 11.25 30.14 44.74
C SER A 18 10.12 29.37 44.07
N THR A 19 9.81 29.69 42.84
CA THR A 19 9.02 28.80 41.99
C THR A 19 9.97 27.79 41.38
N TYR A 20 10.00 26.64 42.02
CA TYR A 20 10.59 25.42 41.47
C TYR A 20 9.84 25.03 40.21
N SER A 21 10.35 25.42 39.06
CA SER A 21 9.81 24.98 37.77
C SER A 21 10.11 23.51 37.59
N SER A 22 9.09 22.71 37.82
CA SER A 22 9.07 21.28 37.56
C SER A 22 9.28 20.99 36.10
N LYS A 23 10.54 20.71 35.74
CA LYS A 23 10.94 20.15 34.48
C LYS A 23 10.61 18.64 34.44
N ARG A 24 9.33 18.32 34.53
CA ARG A 24 8.85 16.94 34.40
C ARG A 24 7.99 16.85 33.15
N SER A 25 8.28 15.83 32.38
CA SER A 25 7.42 15.27 31.34
C SER A 25 7.67 15.66 29.89
N ASN A 26 8.87 15.39 29.40
CA ASN A 26 8.98 15.19 27.95
C ASN A 26 9.65 13.84 27.57
N ARG A 27 9.83 12.94 28.55
CA ARG A 27 10.34 11.59 28.28
C ARG A 27 9.23 10.55 28.04
N ARG A 28 8.04 10.77 28.60
CA ARG A 28 6.95 9.78 28.47
C ARG A 28 6.26 9.82 27.12
N THR A 29 6.14 10.99 26.48
CA THR A 29 5.54 11.12 25.14
C THR A 29 6.40 10.54 24.02
N LYS A 30 7.73 10.60 24.13
CA LYS A 30 8.62 10.00 23.14
C LYS A 30 8.65 8.47 23.22
N THR A 31 8.55 7.91 24.43
CA THR A 31 8.52 6.46 24.63
C THR A 31 7.22 5.83 24.13
N ILE A 32 6.09 6.52 24.32
CA ILE A 32 4.78 6.05 23.84
C ILE A 32 4.73 6.09 22.30
N ALA A 33 5.28 7.14 21.67
CA ALA A 33 5.34 7.23 20.21
C ALA A 33 6.22 6.12 19.58
N VAL A 34 7.37 5.83 20.19
CA VAL A 34 8.28 4.78 19.69
C VAL A 34 7.67 3.39 19.89
N VAL A 35 7.00 3.14 21.02
CA VAL A 35 6.30 1.86 21.25
C VAL A 35 5.11 1.69 20.31
N ALA A 36 4.37 2.75 20.00
CA ALA A 36 3.25 2.70 19.05
C ALA A 36 3.72 2.41 17.60
N ILE A 37 4.84 3.02 17.18
CA ILE A 37 5.42 2.77 15.84
C ILE A 37 5.98 1.34 15.77
N ALA A 38 6.63 0.84 16.82
CA ALA A 38 7.12 -0.53 16.88
C ALA A 38 5.96 -1.55 16.89
N ALA A 39 4.85 -1.25 17.58
CA ALA A 39 3.67 -2.10 17.59
C ALA A 39 2.99 -2.17 16.21
N LEU A 40 2.96 -1.07 15.44
CA LEU A 40 2.42 -1.06 14.08
C LEU A 40 3.32 -1.82 13.10
N ALA A 41 4.64 -1.74 13.25
CA ALA A 41 5.60 -2.51 12.44
C ALA A 41 5.49 -4.01 12.75
N VAL A 42 5.37 -4.40 14.02
CA VAL A 42 5.17 -5.80 14.43
C VAL A 42 3.82 -6.33 14.01
N ALA A 43 2.74 -5.51 14.06
CA ALA A 43 1.43 -5.89 13.55
C ALA A 43 1.44 -6.10 12.03
N GLY A 44 2.18 -5.27 11.27
CA GLY A 44 2.36 -5.44 9.84
C GLY A 44 3.12 -6.73 9.48
N VAL A 45 4.18 -7.05 10.20
CA VAL A 45 4.96 -8.29 10.01
C VAL A 45 4.17 -9.52 10.48
N LEU A 46 3.43 -9.42 11.59
CA LEU A 46 2.56 -10.50 12.08
C LEU A 46 1.36 -10.71 11.16
N PHE A 47 0.82 -9.63 10.54
CA PHE A 47 -0.26 -9.76 9.58
C PHE A 47 0.22 -10.43 8.28
N ALA A 48 1.43 -10.09 7.80
CA ALA A 48 2.05 -10.77 6.68
C ALA A 48 2.44 -12.21 7.03
N GLY A 49 2.98 -12.46 8.22
CA GLY A 49 3.35 -13.80 8.71
C GLY A 49 2.14 -14.67 9.02
N LEU A 50 1.06 -14.11 9.55
CA LEU A 50 -0.18 -14.86 9.83
C LEU A 50 -0.95 -15.16 8.55
N PHE A 51 -0.78 -14.34 7.51
CA PHE A 51 -1.33 -14.64 6.18
C PHE A 51 -0.61 -15.82 5.51
N VAL A 52 0.70 -15.96 5.73
CA VAL A 52 1.48 -17.14 5.26
C VAL A 52 1.15 -18.41 6.04
N LEU A 53 0.80 -18.31 7.34
CA LEU A 53 0.45 -19.46 8.18
C LEU A 53 -1.05 -19.85 8.11
N ARG A 54 -1.91 -18.95 7.65
CA ARG A 54 -3.29 -19.26 7.36
C ARG A 54 -3.32 -19.90 5.98
N GLY A 55 -2.97 -21.18 5.92
CA GLY A 55 -2.94 -22.02 4.73
C GLY A 55 -4.19 -21.88 3.88
N GLY A 56 -4.25 -20.78 3.11
CA GLY A 56 -5.06 -20.73 1.92
C GLY A 56 -4.52 -21.84 1.02
N ARG A 57 -5.25 -22.91 0.87
CA ARG A 57 -4.95 -23.94 -0.11
C ARG A 57 -4.68 -23.20 -1.42
N SER A 58 -3.41 -23.13 -1.83
CA SER A 58 -3.03 -22.89 -3.21
C SER A 58 -3.82 -23.91 -4.03
N SER A 59 -4.87 -23.47 -4.66
CA SER A 59 -5.83 -24.35 -5.32
C SER A 59 -5.35 -24.78 -6.69
N GLY A 60 -4.20 -24.27 -7.16
CA GLY A 60 -3.66 -24.62 -8.45
C GLY A 60 -2.13 -24.57 -8.49
N GLY A 61 -1.53 -25.44 -9.29
CA GLY A 61 -0.13 -25.32 -9.66
C GLY A 61 0.11 -24.08 -10.53
N GLU A 62 1.39 -23.72 -10.74
CA GLU A 62 1.77 -22.68 -11.71
C GLU A 62 1.33 -23.09 -13.12
N VAL A 63 0.63 -22.20 -13.78
CA VAL A 63 0.21 -22.37 -15.18
C VAL A 63 1.07 -21.43 -16.03
N THR A 64 1.64 -21.95 -17.13
CA THR A 64 2.31 -21.17 -18.14
C THR A 64 1.49 -21.23 -19.43
N THR A 65 1.12 -20.08 -19.96
CA THR A 65 0.37 -19.99 -21.23
C THR A 65 1.29 -20.03 -22.44
N ALA A 66 0.73 -20.20 -23.63
CA ALA A 66 1.49 -20.21 -24.88
C ALA A 66 2.21 -18.87 -25.15
N SER A 67 1.71 -17.76 -24.64
CA SER A 67 2.31 -16.43 -24.75
C SER A 67 3.49 -16.22 -23.79
N GLY A 68 3.70 -17.14 -22.83
CA GLY A 68 4.72 -17.05 -21.80
C GLY A 68 4.24 -16.37 -20.52
N LEU A 69 2.97 -16.00 -20.41
CA LEU A 69 2.40 -15.54 -19.16
C LEU A 69 2.39 -16.71 -18.16
N LYS A 70 2.84 -16.43 -16.92
CA LYS A 70 2.71 -17.40 -15.83
C LYS A 70 1.75 -16.88 -14.78
N TYR A 71 0.99 -17.79 -14.18
CA TYR A 71 0.12 -17.43 -13.07
C TYR A 71 -0.13 -18.59 -12.09
N VAL A 72 -0.49 -18.21 -10.89
CA VAL A 72 -0.93 -19.11 -9.82
C VAL A 72 -2.21 -18.56 -9.23
N ASP A 73 -3.25 -19.39 -9.16
CA ASP A 73 -4.47 -19.05 -8.43
C ASP A 73 -4.23 -19.30 -6.93
N GLU A 74 -4.08 -18.22 -6.17
CA GLU A 74 -3.99 -18.30 -4.70
C GLU A 74 -5.35 -18.60 -4.08
N VAL A 75 -6.38 -17.98 -4.65
CA VAL A 75 -7.79 -18.22 -4.32
C VAL A 75 -8.58 -18.34 -5.60
N VAL A 76 -9.27 -19.45 -5.79
CA VAL A 76 -10.24 -19.59 -6.89
C VAL A 76 -11.55 -18.93 -6.46
N GLY A 77 -11.98 -17.91 -7.20
CA GLY A 77 -13.26 -17.25 -7.00
C GLY A 77 -14.45 -18.17 -7.34
N ARG A 78 -15.63 -17.73 -6.94
CA ARG A 78 -16.88 -18.48 -7.17
C ARG A 78 -17.89 -17.72 -8.04
N GLY A 79 -17.63 -16.43 -8.29
CA GLY A 79 -18.48 -15.61 -9.14
C GLY A 79 -18.20 -15.80 -10.64
N ASP A 80 -18.74 -14.89 -11.44
CA ASP A 80 -18.59 -14.92 -12.89
C ASP A 80 -17.16 -14.61 -13.33
N SER A 81 -16.77 -15.11 -14.49
CA SER A 81 -15.54 -14.76 -15.16
C SER A 81 -15.77 -13.58 -16.11
N PRO A 82 -14.76 -12.71 -16.33
CA PRO A 82 -14.84 -11.63 -17.29
C PRO A 82 -15.14 -12.12 -18.70
N ARG A 83 -15.88 -11.30 -19.46
CA ARG A 83 -16.09 -11.48 -20.91
C ARG A 83 -15.58 -10.25 -21.64
N LEU A 84 -15.12 -10.42 -22.86
CA LEU A 84 -14.66 -9.30 -23.69
C LEU A 84 -15.66 -8.16 -23.71
N GLY A 85 -15.18 -6.96 -23.50
CA GLY A 85 -15.99 -5.75 -23.49
C GLY A 85 -16.67 -5.40 -22.17
N GLN A 86 -16.58 -6.24 -21.16
CA GLN A 86 -17.08 -5.93 -19.80
C GLN A 86 -16.11 -5.04 -19.03
N ASN A 87 -16.67 -4.31 -18.06
CA ASN A 87 -15.87 -3.63 -17.05
C ASN A 87 -15.44 -4.62 -15.96
N VAL A 88 -14.17 -4.62 -15.68
CA VAL A 88 -13.53 -5.45 -14.67
C VAL A 88 -13.01 -4.56 -13.56
N THR A 89 -13.35 -4.88 -12.31
CA THR A 89 -12.90 -4.14 -11.12
C THR A 89 -11.99 -5.03 -10.30
N VAL A 90 -10.78 -4.53 -10.02
CA VAL A 90 -9.74 -5.28 -9.31
C VAL A 90 -9.08 -4.44 -8.22
N ASN A 91 -8.58 -5.12 -7.19
CA ASN A 91 -7.48 -4.64 -6.38
C ASN A 91 -6.18 -5.31 -6.84
N TYR A 92 -5.08 -4.58 -6.76
CA TYR A 92 -3.79 -5.13 -7.16
C TYR A 92 -2.60 -4.44 -6.50
N VAL A 93 -1.48 -5.16 -6.51
CA VAL A 93 -0.14 -4.65 -6.24
C VAL A 93 0.76 -5.11 -7.36
N GLY A 94 1.53 -4.18 -7.96
CA GLY A 94 2.53 -4.45 -8.99
C GLY A 94 3.94 -4.21 -8.45
N THR A 95 4.82 -5.20 -8.62
CA THR A 95 6.22 -5.15 -8.22
C THR A 95 7.14 -5.61 -9.35
N LEU A 96 8.38 -5.13 -9.35
CA LEU A 96 9.46 -5.68 -10.16
C LEU A 96 10.02 -6.94 -9.50
N GLU A 97 10.80 -7.75 -10.22
CA GLU A 97 11.51 -8.91 -9.65
C GLU A 97 12.44 -8.53 -8.49
N SER A 98 12.93 -7.29 -8.47
CA SER A 98 13.70 -6.73 -7.35
C SER A 98 12.88 -6.55 -6.05
N GLY A 99 11.56 -6.74 -6.10
CA GLY A 99 10.65 -6.44 -5.02
C GLY A 99 10.21 -4.97 -4.95
N THR A 100 10.73 -4.12 -5.84
CA THR A 100 10.33 -2.70 -5.87
C THR A 100 8.88 -2.57 -6.36
N LYS A 101 8.01 -2.04 -5.50
CA LYS A 101 6.62 -1.74 -5.86
C LYS A 101 6.59 -0.52 -6.79
N PHE A 102 5.94 -0.64 -7.94
CA PHE A 102 5.78 0.45 -8.89
C PHE A 102 4.33 0.97 -8.98
N ASP A 103 3.34 0.17 -8.61
CA ASP A 103 1.94 0.59 -8.61
C ASP A 103 1.08 -0.25 -7.65
N SER A 104 -0.03 0.34 -7.14
CA SER A 104 -0.98 -0.34 -6.28
C SER A 104 -2.32 0.39 -6.24
N SER A 105 -3.42 -0.34 -6.31
CA SER A 105 -4.76 0.21 -6.08
C SER A 105 -4.97 0.61 -4.62
N TYR A 106 -4.31 -0.08 -3.70
CA TYR A 106 -4.39 0.21 -2.27
C TYR A 106 -3.75 1.56 -1.92
N ASP A 107 -2.62 1.91 -2.57
CA ASP A 107 -1.97 3.21 -2.36
C ASP A 107 -2.85 4.38 -2.85
N ARG A 108 -3.72 4.12 -3.84
CA ARG A 108 -4.72 5.08 -4.34
C ARG A 108 -6.02 5.09 -3.53
N GLY A 109 -6.18 4.17 -2.57
CA GLY A 109 -7.36 4.05 -1.72
C GLY A 109 -8.64 3.63 -2.43
N LYS A 110 -8.55 3.13 -3.68
CA LYS A 110 -9.71 2.70 -4.47
C LYS A 110 -9.34 1.59 -5.46
N PRO A 111 -10.26 0.64 -5.71
CA PRO A 111 -10.11 -0.34 -6.76
C PRO A 111 -9.93 0.30 -8.14
N TYR A 112 -9.32 -0.44 -9.05
CA TYR A 112 -9.14 -0.03 -10.43
C TYR A 112 -10.15 -0.74 -11.32
N THR A 113 -10.87 0.04 -12.12
CA THR A 113 -11.86 -0.47 -13.08
C THR A 113 -11.41 -0.14 -14.50
N PHE A 114 -11.47 -1.13 -15.38
CA PHE A 114 -11.13 -0.98 -16.79
C PHE A 114 -11.99 -1.92 -17.64
N ARG A 115 -12.04 -1.65 -18.93
CA ARG A 115 -12.78 -2.49 -19.88
C ARG A 115 -11.85 -3.53 -20.50
N ILE A 116 -12.13 -4.81 -20.28
CA ILE A 116 -11.30 -5.93 -20.74
C ILE A 116 -11.50 -6.17 -22.24
N GLY A 117 -10.43 -6.54 -22.94
CA GLY A 117 -10.45 -6.79 -24.40
C GLY A 117 -10.35 -5.53 -25.25
N THR A 118 -10.00 -4.38 -24.67
CA THR A 118 -9.88 -3.10 -25.40
C THR A 118 -8.45 -2.58 -25.52
N GLY A 119 -7.47 -3.28 -24.97
CA GLY A 119 -6.08 -2.83 -24.92
C GLY A 119 -5.85 -1.66 -23.95
N SER A 120 -6.77 -1.44 -23.02
CA SER A 120 -6.64 -0.38 -21.99
C SER A 120 -5.67 -0.74 -20.90
N VAL A 121 -5.27 -1.99 -20.79
CA VAL A 121 -4.26 -2.53 -19.88
C VAL A 121 -3.23 -3.35 -20.63
N ILE A 122 -2.14 -3.73 -19.96
CA ILE A 122 -1.10 -4.58 -20.56
C ILE A 122 -1.65 -5.94 -20.98
N GLN A 123 -1.04 -6.55 -22.01
CA GLN A 123 -1.51 -7.80 -22.59
C GLN A 123 -1.57 -8.94 -21.58
N GLY A 124 -0.61 -8.99 -20.64
CA GLY A 124 -0.63 -9.99 -19.57
C GLY A 124 -1.85 -9.89 -18.66
N TRP A 125 -2.44 -8.72 -18.48
CA TRP A 125 -3.70 -8.54 -17.75
C TRP A 125 -4.91 -8.93 -18.61
N GLU A 126 -4.94 -8.50 -19.87
CA GLU A 126 -6.00 -8.90 -20.80
C GLU A 126 -6.16 -10.42 -20.87
N GLU A 127 -5.05 -11.15 -20.91
CA GLU A 127 -5.04 -12.60 -20.93
C GLU A 127 -5.27 -13.21 -19.55
N GLY A 128 -4.51 -12.73 -18.54
CA GLY A 128 -4.45 -13.35 -17.23
C GLY A 128 -5.72 -13.22 -16.41
N LEU A 129 -6.57 -12.22 -16.68
CA LEU A 129 -7.80 -12.02 -15.92
C LEU A 129 -9.02 -12.71 -16.55
N MET A 130 -8.98 -13.06 -17.82
CA MET A 130 -10.12 -13.69 -18.52
C MET A 130 -10.58 -14.99 -17.89
N SER A 131 -9.67 -15.77 -17.34
CA SER A 131 -9.97 -17.05 -16.69
C SER A 131 -10.18 -16.97 -15.18
N MET A 132 -10.05 -15.77 -14.58
CA MET A 132 -10.36 -15.57 -13.17
C MET A 132 -11.87 -15.60 -12.93
N LYS A 133 -12.24 -15.83 -11.68
CA LYS A 133 -13.62 -15.68 -11.20
C LYS A 133 -13.69 -14.61 -10.14
N VAL A 134 -14.79 -13.87 -10.09
CA VAL A 134 -15.03 -12.87 -9.04
C VAL A 134 -14.86 -13.50 -7.65
N GLY A 135 -14.15 -12.80 -6.77
CA GLY A 135 -13.71 -13.28 -5.46
C GLY A 135 -12.40 -14.07 -5.49
N GLY A 136 -11.79 -14.23 -6.68
CA GLY A 136 -10.49 -14.90 -6.84
C GLY A 136 -9.30 -13.98 -6.60
N LYS A 137 -8.17 -14.60 -6.23
CA LYS A 137 -6.85 -13.96 -6.14
C LYS A 137 -5.86 -14.74 -6.98
N ARG A 138 -5.10 -14.02 -7.78
CA ARG A 138 -4.12 -14.59 -8.71
C ARG A 138 -2.82 -13.81 -8.65
N ARG A 139 -1.73 -14.54 -8.62
CA ARG A 139 -0.41 -13.99 -8.88
C ARG A 139 -0.09 -14.16 -10.35
N LEU A 140 0.36 -13.07 -11.00
CA LEU A 140 0.79 -13.06 -12.40
C LEU A 140 2.28 -12.76 -12.46
N VAL A 141 3.00 -13.47 -13.32
CA VAL A 141 4.36 -13.14 -13.76
C VAL A 141 4.27 -12.78 -15.23
N VAL A 142 4.36 -11.50 -15.50
CA VAL A 142 4.15 -10.93 -16.84
C VAL A 142 5.51 -10.64 -17.48
N PRO A 143 5.92 -11.40 -18.51
CA PRO A 143 7.18 -11.14 -19.19
C PRO A 143 7.12 -9.82 -19.98
N PRO A 144 8.28 -9.22 -20.31
CA PRO A 144 8.34 -7.88 -20.92
C PRO A 144 7.44 -7.70 -22.15
N GLN A 145 7.35 -8.69 -23.02
CA GLN A 145 6.56 -8.64 -24.26
C GLN A 145 5.05 -8.55 -24.02
N LEU A 146 4.57 -8.99 -22.86
CA LEU A 146 3.17 -8.87 -22.43
C LEU A 146 2.95 -7.69 -21.47
N GLY A 147 4.01 -6.95 -21.15
CA GLY A 147 4.04 -5.79 -20.28
C GLY A 147 4.39 -4.51 -21.03
N TYR A 148 5.49 -3.87 -20.65
CA TYR A 148 5.94 -2.59 -21.22
C TYR A 148 7.15 -2.71 -22.17
N GLY A 149 7.59 -3.93 -22.48
CA GLY A 149 8.60 -4.21 -23.51
C GLY A 149 9.95 -3.56 -23.28
N SER A 150 10.60 -3.24 -24.40
CA SER A 150 11.92 -2.59 -24.44
C SER A 150 11.90 -1.10 -24.11
N GLU A 151 10.73 -0.48 -24.05
CA GLU A 151 10.62 0.96 -23.76
C GLU A 151 10.53 1.22 -22.24
N GLY A 152 9.91 0.30 -21.49
CA GLY A 152 9.63 0.50 -20.06
C GLY A 152 8.64 1.63 -19.82
N ARG A 153 8.62 2.14 -18.57
CA ARG A 153 7.81 3.30 -18.12
C ARG A 153 8.50 3.99 -16.94
N PRO A 154 8.09 5.20 -16.56
CA PRO A 154 8.54 5.80 -15.30
C PRO A 154 8.35 4.83 -14.13
N GLY A 155 9.46 4.48 -13.46
CA GLY A 155 9.49 3.49 -12.38
C GLY A 155 9.58 2.01 -12.83
N ILE A 156 9.54 1.72 -14.14
CA ILE A 156 9.66 0.37 -14.71
C ILE A 156 10.76 0.38 -15.78
N PRO A 157 11.94 -0.20 -15.50
CA PRO A 157 13.02 -0.28 -16.48
C PRO A 157 12.62 -1.02 -17.75
N PRO A 158 13.32 -0.78 -18.88
CA PRO A 158 13.20 -1.60 -20.10
C PRO A 158 13.37 -3.10 -19.82
N ASN A 159 12.62 -3.92 -20.54
CA ASN A 159 12.68 -5.38 -20.46
C ASN A 159 12.45 -5.95 -19.05
N SER A 160 11.63 -5.28 -18.23
CA SER A 160 11.28 -5.76 -16.90
C SER A 160 10.20 -6.82 -16.93
N THR A 161 10.41 -7.92 -16.21
CA THR A 161 9.33 -8.82 -15.79
C THR A 161 8.53 -8.15 -14.68
N LEU A 162 7.22 -8.20 -14.79
CA LEU A 162 6.31 -7.60 -13.81
C LEU A 162 5.61 -8.67 -13.01
N LEU A 163 5.57 -8.49 -11.70
CA LEU A 163 4.86 -9.36 -10.77
C LEU A 163 3.62 -8.63 -10.29
N PHE A 164 2.46 -9.27 -10.39
CA PHE A 164 1.21 -8.71 -9.88
C PHE A 164 0.53 -9.70 -8.94
N GLU A 165 0.01 -9.17 -7.84
CA GLU A 165 -1.02 -9.82 -7.05
C GLU A 165 -2.32 -9.13 -7.36
N VAL A 166 -3.31 -9.88 -7.88
CA VAL A 166 -4.60 -9.31 -8.34
C VAL A 166 -5.75 -10.02 -7.65
N GLU A 167 -6.69 -9.24 -7.15
CA GLU A 167 -7.97 -9.70 -6.62
C GLU A 167 -9.09 -9.19 -7.52
N LEU A 168 -9.88 -10.09 -8.10
CA LEU A 168 -11.02 -9.75 -8.94
C LEU A 168 -12.25 -9.52 -8.07
N LEU A 169 -12.71 -8.25 -8.03
CA LEU A 169 -13.82 -7.82 -7.19
C LEU A 169 -15.17 -7.89 -7.89
N GLY A 170 -15.21 -7.64 -9.19
CA GLY A 170 -16.46 -7.63 -9.94
C GLY A 170 -16.28 -7.52 -11.44
N VAL A 171 -17.33 -7.89 -12.17
CA VAL A 171 -17.49 -7.76 -13.63
C VAL A 171 -18.87 -7.18 -13.94
N GLN A 172 -18.95 -6.27 -14.94
CA GLN A 172 -20.17 -5.57 -15.34
C GLN A 172 -20.24 -5.38 -16.87
#